data_1c4c2c28d0c3772103c5e797cc531a80
#
_entry.id   1c4c2c28d0c3772103c5e797cc531a80
#
_cell.length_a   1.000
_cell.length_b   1.000
_cell.length_c   1.000
_cell.angle_alpha   90.00
_cell.angle_beta   90.00
_cell.angle_gamma   90.00
#
_symmetry.space_group_name_H-M   'P 1'
#
loop_
_entity.id
_entity.type
_entity.pdbx_description
1 polymer ?
#
loop_
_entity_poly.entity_id
_entity_poly.type
_entity_poly.pdbx_seq_one_letter_code
_entity_poly.pdbx_strand_id
1 'polypeptide(L)'
;VEAGEAEHGRLTAGTWLLLRTGWESRGGSEAEFLNADETGSHTPGVSVECAQWLATEREITGLGVETVGVDAGLAGGFDPAFPVHYHFLGNDKYGLTSLRNLGSLPPTGAVIVVSPLPIVGGTGSPSRVLAIVES
;
A
#
# COMPACT_ATOMS: atom_id res chain seq x y z
N VAL A 1 4.29 9.56 -7.41
CA VAL A 1 3.88 10.23 -6.16
C VAL A 1 4.09 11.74 -6.27
N GLU A 2 5.27 12.24 -6.66
CA GLU A 2 5.55 13.69 -6.75
C GLU A 2 4.58 14.45 -7.67
N ALA A 3 4.19 13.86 -8.81
CA ALA A 3 3.17 14.47 -9.68
C ALA A 3 1.81 14.58 -8.96
N GLY A 4 1.43 13.59 -8.15
CA GLY A 4 0.22 13.66 -7.35
C GLY A 4 0.31 14.72 -6.24
N GLU A 5 1.47 14.89 -5.61
CA GLU A 5 1.68 15.97 -4.65
C GLU A 5 1.60 17.37 -5.30
N ALA A 6 2.10 17.50 -6.53
CA ALA A 6 2.01 18.76 -7.27
C ALA A 6 0.56 19.16 -7.60
N GLU A 7 -0.31 18.17 -7.81
CA GLU A 7 -1.73 18.39 -8.15
C GLU A 7 -2.62 18.51 -6.91
N HIS A 8 -2.38 17.70 -5.89
CA HIS A 8 -3.30 17.53 -4.76
C HIS A 8 -2.72 17.98 -3.41
N GLY A 9 -1.51 18.52 -3.40
CA GLY A 9 -0.81 18.95 -2.19
C GLY A 9 0.11 17.88 -1.59
N ARG A 10 1.05 18.34 -0.78
CA ARG A 10 2.06 17.49 -0.15
C ARG A 10 1.45 16.48 0.82
N LEU A 11 1.98 15.27 0.82
CA LEU A 11 1.70 14.25 1.83
C LEU A 11 2.22 14.73 3.20
N THR A 12 1.31 14.93 4.14
CA THR A 12 1.60 15.43 5.49
C THR A 12 1.59 14.34 6.54
N ALA A 13 2.02 14.67 7.76
CA ALA A 13 1.97 13.76 8.90
C ALA A 13 0.55 13.23 9.14
N GLY A 14 0.45 11.94 9.48
CA GLY A 14 -0.82 11.27 9.73
C GLY A 14 -1.58 10.81 8.47
N THR A 15 -1.10 11.17 7.27
CA THR A 15 -1.73 10.77 6.00
C THR A 15 -1.47 9.27 5.70
N TRP A 16 -2.43 8.65 5.05
CA TRP A 16 -2.27 7.37 4.37
C TRP A 16 -2.20 7.61 2.86
N LEU A 17 -1.19 7.05 2.20
CA LEU A 17 -1.12 7.01 0.74
C LEU A 17 -1.78 5.72 0.25
N LEU A 18 -2.86 5.82 -0.50
CA LEU A 18 -3.55 4.67 -1.10
C LEU A 18 -3.24 4.62 -2.59
N LEU A 19 -2.55 3.57 -3.02
CA LEU A 19 -2.15 3.39 -4.42
C LEU A 19 -3.21 2.58 -5.16
N ARG A 20 -3.91 3.25 -6.05
CA ARG A 20 -4.86 2.64 -6.97
C ARG A 20 -4.14 2.20 -8.24
N THR A 21 -4.01 0.90 -8.41
CA THR A 21 -3.38 0.27 -9.58
C THR A 21 -4.40 -0.38 -10.54
N GLY A 22 -5.67 -0.42 -10.14
CA GLY A 22 -6.72 -1.17 -10.84
C GLY A 22 -6.64 -2.69 -10.57
N TRP A 23 -5.79 -3.12 -9.64
CA TRP A 23 -5.56 -4.54 -9.37
C TRP A 23 -6.77 -5.23 -8.75
N GLU A 24 -7.66 -4.48 -8.10
CA GLU A 24 -8.89 -5.04 -7.52
C GLU A 24 -9.75 -5.79 -8.53
N SER A 25 -9.68 -5.41 -9.82
CA SER A 25 -10.41 -6.08 -10.90
C SER A 25 -10.01 -7.54 -11.10
N ARG A 26 -8.81 -7.92 -10.64
CA ARG A 26 -8.27 -9.28 -10.67
C ARG A 26 -8.69 -10.15 -9.48
N GLY A 27 -9.44 -9.62 -8.54
CA GLY A 27 -9.86 -10.32 -7.32
C GLY A 27 -10.94 -11.40 -7.51
N GLY A 28 -11.26 -11.76 -8.75
CA GLY A 28 -12.23 -12.81 -9.09
C GLY A 28 -11.69 -14.24 -8.86
N SER A 29 -10.38 -14.43 -8.95
CA SER A 29 -9.72 -15.70 -8.68
C SER A 29 -8.33 -15.47 -8.06
N GLU A 30 -7.84 -16.47 -7.32
CA GLU A 30 -6.50 -16.44 -6.74
C GLU A 30 -5.43 -16.34 -7.84
N ALA A 31 -5.57 -17.11 -8.91
CA ALA A 31 -4.61 -17.14 -10.01
C ALA A 31 -4.47 -15.77 -10.70
N GLU A 32 -5.59 -15.08 -10.94
CA GLU A 32 -5.56 -13.73 -11.52
C GLU A 32 -5.01 -12.70 -10.52
N PHE A 33 -5.38 -12.84 -9.23
CA PHE A 33 -4.98 -11.90 -8.20
C PHE A 33 -3.47 -11.97 -7.90
N LEU A 34 -2.91 -13.17 -7.82
CA LEU A 34 -1.48 -13.37 -7.64
C LEU A 34 -0.69 -13.12 -8.92
N ASN A 35 -1.29 -13.39 -10.09
CA ASN A 35 -0.64 -13.27 -11.41
C ASN A 35 0.75 -13.90 -11.40
N ALA A 36 0.85 -15.12 -10.85
CA ALA A 36 2.10 -15.82 -10.63
C ALA A 36 2.40 -16.81 -11.75
N ASP A 37 3.69 -16.97 -12.04
CA ASP A 37 4.24 -18.03 -12.88
C ASP A 37 5.41 -18.71 -12.18
N GLU A 38 6.22 -19.46 -12.90
CA GLU A 38 7.42 -20.16 -12.39
C GLU A 38 8.50 -19.23 -11.82
N THR A 39 8.47 -17.94 -12.16
CA THR A 39 9.42 -16.93 -11.66
C THR A 39 8.91 -16.20 -10.43
N GLY A 40 7.63 -16.31 -10.10
CA GLY A 40 6.99 -15.70 -8.96
C GLY A 40 5.75 -14.88 -9.31
N SER A 41 5.30 -14.07 -8.39
CA SER A 41 4.15 -13.18 -8.58
C SER A 41 4.55 -11.92 -9.36
N HIS A 42 3.70 -11.46 -10.26
CA HIS A 42 3.92 -10.25 -11.09
C HIS A 42 2.95 -9.13 -10.72
N THR A 43 2.76 -8.90 -9.43
CA THR A 43 1.96 -7.78 -8.95
C THR A 43 2.73 -6.47 -9.00
N PRO A 44 2.08 -5.33 -9.33
CA PRO A 44 2.74 -4.02 -9.29
C PRO A 44 3.10 -3.60 -7.86
N GLY A 45 4.10 -2.73 -7.76
CA GLY A 45 4.54 -2.12 -6.51
C GLY A 45 5.38 -0.88 -6.78
N VAL A 46 5.88 -0.26 -5.73
CA VAL A 46 6.77 0.90 -5.83
C VAL A 46 8.22 0.49 -6.04
N SER A 47 9.03 1.36 -6.63
CA SER A 47 10.47 1.14 -6.77
C SER A 47 11.19 1.26 -5.43
N VAL A 48 12.46 0.82 -5.38
CA VAL A 48 13.33 0.94 -4.20
C VAL A 48 13.45 2.40 -3.76
N GLU A 49 13.73 3.29 -4.72
CA GLU A 49 13.88 4.73 -4.47
C GLU A 49 12.59 5.34 -3.95
N CYS A 50 11.44 4.94 -4.49
CA CYS A 50 10.14 5.45 -4.03
C CYS A 50 9.84 4.96 -2.60
N ALA A 51 10.11 3.71 -2.28
CA ALA A 51 9.93 3.17 -0.94
C ALA A 51 10.82 3.90 0.08
N GLN A 52 12.08 4.10 -0.24
CA GLN A 52 13.03 4.85 0.59
C GLN A 52 12.56 6.30 0.78
N TRP A 53 12.22 6.99 -0.31
CA TRP A 53 11.77 8.37 -0.26
C TRP A 53 10.49 8.55 0.59
N LEU A 54 9.51 7.65 0.44
CA LEU A 54 8.31 7.67 1.28
C LEU A 54 8.63 7.45 2.76
N ALA A 55 9.64 6.63 3.04
CA ALA A 55 10.06 6.34 4.40
C ALA A 55 10.77 7.51 5.08
N THR A 56 11.66 8.22 4.35
CA THR A 56 12.57 9.23 4.93
C THR A 56 12.11 10.66 4.72
N GLU A 57 11.41 10.96 3.61
CA GLU A 57 11.05 12.32 3.21
C GLU A 57 9.57 12.65 3.47
N ARG A 58 8.78 11.68 3.96
CA ARG A 58 7.37 11.88 4.26
C ARG A 58 7.00 11.29 5.61
N GLU A 59 6.32 12.09 6.42
CA GLU A 59 5.83 11.71 7.75
C GLU A 59 4.46 11.01 7.69
N ILE A 60 4.17 10.31 6.58
CA ILE A 60 2.92 9.59 6.42
C ILE A 60 2.85 8.37 7.35
N THR A 61 1.64 8.02 7.77
CA THR A 61 1.38 6.90 8.66
C THR A 61 1.51 5.56 7.96
N GLY A 62 1.04 5.47 6.72
CA GLY A 62 1.03 4.17 6.05
C GLY A 62 0.82 4.24 4.53
N LEU A 63 1.03 3.10 3.93
CA LEU A 63 0.82 2.81 2.52
C LEU A 63 -0.25 1.74 2.36
N GLY A 64 -1.26 2.00 1.54
CA GLY A 64 -2.29 1.03 1.20
C GLY A 64 -2.25 0.67 -0.28
N VAL A 65 -2.42 -0.61 -0.61
CA VAL A 65 -2.36 -1.13 -1.97
C VAL A 65 -3.51 -2.10 -2.26
N GLU A 66 -3.86 -2.27 -3.53
CA GLU A 66 -4.86 -3.24 -4.00
C GLU A 66 -4.28 -4.65 -4.14
N THR A 67 -2.97 -4.78 -4.22
CA THR A 67 -2.24 -6.04 -4.39
C THR A 67 -2.17 -6.86 -3.11
N VAL A 68 -1.79 -8.13 -3.23
CA VAL A 68 -1.64 -9.06 -2.10
C VAL A 68 -0.52 -8.66 -1.13
N GLY A 69 0.48 -7.94 -1.61
CA GLY A 69 1.62 -7.44 -0.84
C GLY A 69 1.86 -5.96 -1.11
N VAL A 70 2.51 -5.27 -0.18
CA VAL A 70 2.90 -3.85 -0.32
C VAL A 70 4.07 -3.66 -1.28
N ASP A 71 4.92 -4.67 -1.45
CA ASP A 71 5.98 -4.70 -2.44
C ASP A 71 5.50 -5.28 -3.78
N ALA A 72 6.23 -5.00 -4.85
CA ALA A 72 6.04 -5.66 -6.13
C ALA A 72 6.28 -7.17 -6.02
N GLY A 73 5.60 -7.97 -6.85
CA GLY A 73 5.66 -9.42 -6.77
C GLY A 73 7.08 -10.01 -6.89
N LEU A 74 7.93 -9.39 -7.73
CA LEU A 74 9.33 -9.82 -7.91
C LEU A 74 10.32 -9.04 -7.04
N ALA A 75 9.86 -8.30 -6.03
CA ALA A 75 10.72 -7.45 -5.19
C ALA A 75 11.73 -8.23 -4.34
N GLY A 76 11.62 -9.54 -4.24
CA GLY A 76 12.66 -10.39 -3.66
C GLY A 76 14.00 -10.31 -4.40
N GLY A 77 14.00 -9.91 -5.68
CA GLY A 77 15.19 -9.68 -6.50
C GLY A 77 15.72 -8.25 -6.48
N PHE A 78 15.13 -7.35 -5.72
CA PHE A 78 15.60 -5.96 -5.59
C PHE A 78 16.74 -5.86 -4.57
N ASP A 79 17.41 -4.73 -4.54
CA ASP A 79 18.43 -4.40 -3.54
C ASP A 79 18.10 -3.04 -2.88
N PRO A 80 17.66 -3.01 -1.61
CA PRO A 80 17.36 -4.18 -0.78
C PRO A 80 16.12 -4.95 -1.25
N ALA A 81 16.08 -6.25 -0.94
CA ALA A 81 14.90 -7.07 -1.18
C ALA A 81 13.69 -6.53 -0.40
N PHE A 82 12.51 -6.58 -1.03
CA PHE A 82 11.26 -6.09 -0.43
C PHE A 82 11.38 -4.66 0.13
N PRO A 83 11.65 -3.67 -0.72
CA PRO A 83 12.02 -2.31 -0.29
C PRO A 83 10.97 -1.60 0.57
N VAL A 84 9.66 -1.88 0.39
CA VAL A 84 8.62 -1.33 1.27
C VAL A 84 8.70 -1.94 2.65
N HIS A 85 8.89 -3.26 2.76
CA HIS A 85 9.13 -3.88 4.07
C HIS A 85 10.39 -3.33 4.70
N TYR A 86 11.49 -3.26 3.94
CA TYR A 86 12.78 -2.84 4.45
C TYR A 86 12.81 -1.37 4.88
N HIS A 87 12.46 -0.45 3.98
CA HIS A 87 12.55 0.98 4.25
C HIS A 87 11.33 1.52 4.97
N PHE A 88 10.12 1.18 4.51
CA PHE A 88 8.92 1.86 4.97
C PHE A 88 8.36 1.24 6.26
N LEU A 89 8.11 -0.08 6.28
CA LEU A 89 7.65 -0.74 7.50
C LEU A 89 8.75 -0.78 8.57
N GLY A 90 10.02 -0.88 8.16
CA GLY A 90 11.17 -0.78 9.07
C GLY A 90 11.34 0.58 9.76
N ASN A 91 10.62 1.62 9.32
CA ASN A 91 10.58 2.95 9.94
C ASN A 91 9.25 3.20 10.67
N ASP A 92 8.70 2.20 11.36
CA ASP A 92 7.49 2.28 12.18
C ASP A 92 6.24 2.78 11.42
N LYS A 93 6.16 2.46 10.12
CA LYS A 93 5.01 2.78 9.28
C LYS A 93 4.18 1.54 9.01
N TYR A 94 2.96 1.71 8.55
CA TYR A 94 2.01 0.62 8.37
C TYR A 94 1.75 0.31 6.90
N GLY A 95 1.44 -0.96 6.60
CA GLY A 95 1.01 -1.42 5.28
C GLY A 95 -0.40 -1.97 5.32
N LEU A 96 -1.21 -1.63 4.31
CA LEU A 96 -2.51 -2.25 4.02
C LEU A 96 -2.46 -2.90 2.65
N THR A 97 -2.91 -4.15 2.56
CA THR A 97 -2.94 -4.90 1.31
C THR A 97 -4.36 -5.31 0.95
N SER A 98 -4.55 -5.73 -0.30
CA SER A 98 -5.83 -6.24 -0.80
C SER A 98 -7.00 -5.26 -0.63
N LEU A 99 -6.72 -3.96 -0.70
CA LEU A 99 -7.74 -2.93 -0.65
C LEU A 99 -8.63 -3.01 -1.90
N ARG A 100 -9.89 -2.62 -1.73
CA ARG A 100 -10.87 -2.55 -2.80
C ARG A 100 -11.64 -1.25 -2.78
N ASN A 101 -12.28 -0.91 -3.91
CA ASN A 101 -13.11 0.28 -4.09
C ASN A 101 -12.33 1.61 -3.96
N LEU A 102 -11.01 1.61 -4.16
CA LEU A 102 -10.22 2.84 -4.13
C LEU A 102 -10.68 3.84 -5.20
N GLY A 103 -11.23 3.32 -6.32
CA GLY A 103 -11.79 4.15 -7.38
C GLY A 103 -13.01 5.00 -6.99
N SER A 104 -13.65 4.68 -5.86
CA SER A 104 -14.79 5.43 -5.32
C SER A 104 -14.39 6.58 -4.40
N LEU A 105 -13.10 6.69 -4.07
CA LEU A 105 -12.59 7.71 -3.16
C LEU A 105 -12.17 8.97 -3.93
N PRO A 106 -12.36 10.15 -3.34
CA PRO A 106 -11.71 11.36 -3.86
C PRO A 106 -10.19 11.24 -3.71
N PRO A 107 -9.41 11.98 -4.51
CA PRO A 107 -7.94 11.95 -4.42
C PRO A 107 -7.41 12.34 -3.05
N THR A 108 -8.12 13.19 -2.33
CA THR A 108 -7.80 13.66 -0.98
C THR A 108 -9.07 13.84 -0.15
N GLY A 109 -8.92 14.01 1.17
CA GLY A 109 -10.05 14.34 2.07
C GLY A 109 -10.79 13.14 2.65
N ALA A 110 -10.53 11.92 2.18
CA ALA A 110 -11.09 10.73 2.82
C ALA A 110 -10.40 10.45 4.17
N VAL A 111 -11.18 10.07 5.17
CA VAL A 111 -10.65 9.55 6.44
C VAL A 111 -10.79 8.04 6.44
N ILE A 112 -9.70 7.32 6.65
CA ILE A 112 -9.76 5.85 6.76
C ILE A 112 -9.75 5.40 8.22
N VAL A 113 -10.55 4.38 8.51
CA VAL A 113 -10.59 3.69 9.79
C VAL A 113 -10.07 2.28 9.57
N VAL A 114 -9.00 1.93 10.26
CA VAL A 114 -8.34 0.63 10.17
C VAL A 114 -8.43 -0.04 11.54
N SER A 115 -9.01 -1.23 11.59
CA SER A 115 -9.27 -1.95 12.85
C SER A 115 -8.64 -3.35 12.81
N PRO A 116 -7.31 -3.45 13.04
CA PRO A 116 -6.64 -4.75 13.13
C PRO A 116 -7.04 -5.48 14.42
N LEU A 117 -6.92 -6.80 14.43
CA LEU A 117 -7.10 -7.60 15.63
C LEU A 117 -5.94 -7.36 16.61
N PRO A 118 -6.21 -7.17 17.90
CA PRO A 118 -5.18 -6.92 18.93
C PRO A 118 -4.47 -8.23 19.33
N ILE A 119 -3.75 -8.84 18.41
CA ILE A 119 -3.05 -10.12 18.62
C ILE A 119 -1.74 -9.84 19.37
N VAL A 120 -1.57 -10.45 20.53
CA VAL A 120 -0.32 -10.33 21.32
C VAL A 120 0.85 -10.92 20.54
N GLY A 121 1.89 -10.09 20.32
CA GLY A 121 3.07 -10.49 19.56
C GLY A 121 2.83 -10.64 18.05
N GLY A 122 1.64 -10.29 17.55
CA GLY A 122 1.32 -10.32 16.12
C GLY A 122 1.92 -9.13 15.39
N THR A 123 2.42 -9.36 14.17
CA THR A 123 2.97 -8.33 13.28
C THR A 123 1.95 -7.86 12.23
N GLY A 124 0.83 -8.53 12.13
CA GLY A 124 -0.26 -8.20 11.20
C GLY A 124 -1.50 -9.04 11.47
N SER A 125 -2.62 -8.63 10.92
CA SER A 125 -3.88 -9.36 11.00
C SER A 125 -4.82 -8.96 9.86
N PRO A 126 -5.86 -9.76 9.56
CA PRO A 126 -6.98 -9.28 8.77
C PRO A 126 -7.56 -8.02 9.42
N SER A 127 -7.96 -7.06 8.59
CA SER A 127 -8.53 -5.80 9.05
C SER A 127 -9.72 -5.39 8.19
N ARG A 128 -10.74 -4.84 8.81
CA ARG A 128 -11.80 -4.12 8.08
C ARG A 128 -11.36 -2.67 7.92
N VAL A 129 -11.17 -2.26 6.66
CA VAL A 129 -10.86 -0.87 6.32
C VAL A 129 -12.12 -0.20 5.85
N LEU A 130 -12.46 0.94 6.44
CA LEU A 130 -13.58 1.79 6.07
C LEU A 130 -13.04 3.16 5.65
N ALA A 131 -13.68 3.77 4.66
CA ALA A 131 -13.41 5.15 4.27
C ALA A 131 -14.64 6.02 4.53
N ILE A 132 -14.42 7.15 5.18
CA ILE A 132 -15.44 8.19 5.40
C ILE A 132 -15.10 9.32 4.46
N VAL A 133 -16.05 9.73 3.64
CA VAL A 133 -15.94 10.84 2.69
C VAL A 133 -17.03 11.85 2.97
N GLU A 134 -16.73 13.12 2.75
CA GLU A 134 -17.77 14.16 2.76
C GLU A 134 -18.71 13.98 1.56
N SER A 135 -19.99 14.18 1.79
CA SER A 135 -21.06 14.09 0.77
C SER A 135 -21.18 15.36 -0.06
#